data_d3ce26c5bf6412a003f9e42cef176797
#
_entry.id   d3ce26c5bf6412a003f9e42cef176797
#
_cell.length_a   1.000
_cell.length_b   1.000
_cell.length_c   1.000
_cell.angle_alpha   90.00
_cell.angle_beta   90.00
_cell.angle_gamma   90.00
#
_symmetry.space_group_name_H-M   'P 1'
#
loop_
_entity.id
_entity.type
_entity.pdbx_description
1 polymer ?
#
loop_
_entity_poly.entity_id
_entity_poly.type
_entity_poly.pdbx_seq_one_letter_code
_entity_poly.pdbx_strand_id
1 'polypeptide(L)'
;MADWLLYYTDPVYDAAFSLVTESPLLLSHDSDVRILFQLWLNLTVLGAILYLAGASVNFYFFFDQETLKHPKMLKNQVRREIYLSLESLPYTAIVTVPWFYFELKGYSKLYDTLDSWWEIPGAMLGFFLFTDCLVYWIHRGFHHPSVYWWLHKPHHTWKVCTPYSALAFHWLDGYGQSCPAHLYVYLFPMWKPLYMVSFVALQLWSISIHDGIYISNDEILLSCAHHTIHHLEFNYNFGQYTTLWDRIGGSYKKPVQEFANEMYFDKLKRKKEALLHGKVDGGDVGGKQKTGPIATTISAVAAEGMKARRGF
;
A
#
# COMPACT_ATOMS: atom_id res chain seq x y z
N MET A 1 3.89 20.35 11.84
CA MET A 1 4.37 18.94 12.03
C MET A 1 5.86 18.84 11.79
N ALA A 2 6.36 19.38 10.69
CA ALA A 2 7.80 19.43 10.39
C ALA A 2 8.60 20.18 11.47
N ASP A 3 8.05 21.26 12.03
CA ASP A 3 8.59 22.01 13.17
C ASP A 3 8.79 21.12 14.41
N TRP A 4 7.81 20.30 14.75
CA TRP A 4 7.95 19.35 15.88
C TRP A 4 9.02 18.30 15.61
N LEU A 5 9.03 17.78 14.36
CA LEU A 5 10.02 16.78 13.95
C LEU A 5 11.46 17.33 14.12
N LEU A 6 11.72 18.54 13.65
CA LEU A 6 13.02 19.18 13.80
C LEU A 6 13.33 19.46 15.26
N TYR A 7 12.42 20.06 16.02
CA TYR A 7 12.60 20.36 17.42
C TYR A 7 13.06 19.16 18.27
N TYR A 8 12.42 18.00 18.07
CA TYR A 8 12.78 16.80 18.83
C TYR A 8 14.06 16.12 18.33
N THR A 9 14.47 16.35 17.08
CA THR A 9 15.66 15.71 16.51
C THR A 9 16.89 16.62 16.50
N ASP A 10 16.74 17.93 16.60
CA ASP A 10 17.84 18.90 16.60
C ASP A 10 18.98 18.57 17.56
N PRO A 11 18.74 18.17 18.84
CA PRO A 11 19.83 17.85 19.74
C PRO A 11 20.71 16.69 19.25
N VAL A 12 20.13 15.73 18.54
CA VAL A 12 20.86 14.59 17.97
C VAL A 12 21.74 15.05 16.81
N TYR A 13 21.20 15.93 15.94
CA TYR A 13 21.93 16.47 14.81
C TYR A 13 23.01 17.45 15.24
N ASP A 14 22.78 18.27 16.28
CA ASP A 14 23.80 19.15 16.86
C ASP A 14 25.00 18.35 17.34
N ALA A 15 24.76 17.28 18.09
CA ALA A 15 25.81 16.40 18.55
C ALA A 15 26.56 15.73 17.38
N ALA A 16 25.84 15.26 16.37
CA ALA A 16 26.44 14.58 15.23
C ALA A 16 27.24 15.54 14.33
N PHE A 17 26.69 16.71 14.00
CA PHE A 17 27.35 17.66 13.10
C PHE A 17 28.56 18.31 13.75
N SER A 18 28.53 18.63 15.04
CA SER A 18 29.67 19.18 15.78
C SER A 18 30.89 18.26 15.78
N LEU A 19 30.70 16.96 15.61
CA LEU A 19 31.80 15.99 15.54
C LEU A 19 32.46 15.93 14.15
N VAL A 20 31.76 16.35 13.10
CA VAL A 20 32.25 16.13 11.71
C VAL A 20 32.48 17.40 10.91
N THR A 21 32.00 18.56 11.35
CA THR A 21 32.11 19.80 10.60
C THR A 21 32.02 21.07 11.47
N GLU A 22 32.69 22.13 11.03
CA GLU A 22 32.52 23.50 11.55
C GLU A 22 31.68 24.36 10.58
N SER A 23 31.12 23.76 9.51
CA SER A 23 30.39 24.50 8.49
C SER A 23 29.07 25.06 9.02
N PRO A 24 28.83 26.39 8.90
CA PRO A 24 27.56 27.00 9.28
C PRO A 24 26.36 26.43 8.49
N LEU A 25 26.59 25.85 7.32
CA LEU A 25 25.50 25.22 6.52
C LEU A 25 24.86 24.02 7.21
N LEU A 26 25.57 23.32 8.10
CA LEU A 26 25.07 22.18 8.85
C LEU A 26 24.89 22.49 10.34
N LEU A 27 25.61 23.46 10.88
CA LEU A 27 25.49 23.81 12.30
C LEU A 27 24.33 24.79 12.60
N SER A 28 24.01 25.71 11.68
CA SER A 28 22.93 26.67 11.89
C SER A 28 21.55 26.00 11.71
N HIS A 29 20.68 26.14 12.71
CA HIS A 29 19.30 25.66 12.68
C HIS A 29 18.45 26.33 11.59
N ASP A 30 18.79 27.55 11.20
CA ASP A 30 18.09 28.30 10.16
C ASP A 30 18.58 27.97 8.74
N SER A 31 19.60 27.11 8.62
CA SER A 31 20.13 26.71 7.33
C SER A 31 19.17 25.81 6.57
N ASP A 32 18.73 26.22 5.39
CA ASP A 32 17.87 25.40 4.53
C ASP A 32 18.55 24.07 4.16
N VAL A 33 19.88 24.04 4.01
CA VAL A 33 20.63 22.80 3.73
C VAL A 33 20.48 21.81 4.89
N ARG A 34 20.65 22.28 6.12
CA ARG A 34 20.46 21.47 7.31
C ARG A 34 19.01 20.98 7.42
N ILE A 35 18.05 21.88 7.29
CA ILE A 35 16.61 21.56 7.37
C ILE A 35 16.24 20.49 6.35
N LEU A 36 16.62 20.64 5.09
CA LEU A 36 16.32 19.68 4.04
C LEU A 36 16.94 18.31 4.31
N PHE A 37 18.20 18.29 4.77
CA PHE A 37 18.90 17.06 5.12
C PHE A 37 18.25 16.35 6.31
N GLN A 38 17.91 17.07 7.38
CA GLN A 38 17.24 16.51 8.55
C GLN A 38 15.86 15.97 8.20
N LEU A 39 15.06 16.69 7.41
CA LEU A 39 13.75 16.23 6.95
C LEU A 39 13.90 14.94 6.15
N TRP A 40 14.83 14.89 5.20
CA TRP A 40 15.07 13.69 4.41
C TRP A 40 15.45 12.48 5.27
N LEU A 41 16.40 12.65 6.18
CA LEU A 41 16.88 11.55 7.02
C LEU A 41 15.79 11.12 8.03
N ASN A 42 15.09 12.07 8.66
CA ASN A 42 14.00 11.80 9.57
C ASN A 42 12.85 11.04 8.89
N LEU A 43 12.42 11.48 7.70
CA LEU A 43 11.36 10.79 6.94
C LEU A 43 11.80 9.39 6.54
N THR A 44 13.05 9.21 6.15
CA THR A 44 13.60 7.88 5.81
C THR A 44 13.61 6.95 7.02
N VAL A 45 14.18 7.41 8.15
CA VAL A 45 14.37 6.57 9.35
C VAL A 45 13.03 6.27 10.03
N LEU A 46 12.21 7.30 10.25
CA LEU A 46 10.90 7.11 10.90
C LEU A 46 9.94 6.34 9.99
N GLY A 47 10.00 6.55 8.69
CA GLY A 47 9.27 5.75 7.70
C GLY A 47 9.67 4.27 7.77
N ALA A 48 10.96 3.97 7.85
CA ALA A 48 11.47 2.61 8.00
C ALA A 48 11.02 1.96 9.33
N ILE A 49 11.09 2.72 10.44
CA ILE A 49 10.65 2.24 11.76
C ILE A 49 9.13 1.94 11.73
N LEU A 50 8.31 2.88 11.26
CA LEU A 50 6.85 2.70 11.20
C LEU A 50 6.48 1.50 10.31
N TYR A 51 7.10 1.40 9.14
CA TYR A 51 6.88 0.28 8.23
C TYR A 51 7.26 -1.06 8.86
N LEU A 52 8.51 -1.19 9.35
CA LEU A 52 8.99 -2.46 9.90
C LEU A 52 8.20 -2.85 11.15
N ALA A 53 7.91 -1.91 12.04
CA ALA A 53 7.12 -2.17 13.23
C ALA A 53 5.69 -2.61 12.87
N GLY A 54 4.99 -1.83 12.04
CA GLY A 54 3.61 -2.12 11.64
C GLY A 54 3.49 -3.43 10.86
N ALA A 55 4.36 -3.64 9.87
CA ALA A 55 4.36 -4.87 9.08
C ALA A 55 4.75 -6.10 9.91
N SER A 56 5.72 -5.96 10.85
CA SER A 56 6.10 -7.07 11.73
C SER A 56 5.00 -7.43 12.73
N VAL A 57 4.38 -6.43 13.36
CA VAL A 57 3.23 -6.68 14.27
C VAL A 57 2.13 -7.41 13.49
N ASN A 58 1.79 -6.93 12.30
CA ASN A 58 0.77 -7.57 11.47
C ASN A 58 1.19 -8.98 11.05
N PHE A 59 2.42 -9.18 10.60
CA PHE A 59 2.93 -10.47 10.14
C PHE A 59 2.97 -11.53 11.25
N TYR A 60 3.37 -11.19 12.47
CA TYR A 60 3.49 -12.16 13.55
C TYR A 60 2.18 -12.43 14.30
N PHE A 61 1.28 -11.45 14.39
CA PHE A 61 0.06 -11.60 15.19
C PHE A 61 -1.20 -11.88 14.37
N PHE A 62 -1.21 -11.49 13.10
CA PHE A 62 -2.41 -11.56 12.29
C PHE A 62 -2.26 -12.38 11.01
N PHE A 63 -1.13 -12.26 10.30
CA PHE A 63 -0.91 -12.92 9.02
C PHE A 63 -0.91 -14.45 9.14
N ASP A 64 -1.64 -15.13 8.24
CA ASP A 64 -1.61 -16.60 8.18
C ASP A 64 -0.31 -17.11 7.57
N GLN A 65 0.52 -17.71 8.41
CA GLN A 65 1.83 -18.25 8.04
C GLN A 65 1.73 -19.40 7.01
N GLU A 66 0.60 -20.10 6.89
CA GLU A 66 0.39 -21.11 5.85
C GLU A 66 0.40 -20.49 4.44
N THR A 67 0.06 -19.22 4.32
CA THR A 67 0.15 -18.45 3.07
C THR A 67 1.56 -18.47 2.47
N LEU A 68 2.60 -18.58 3.29
CA LEU A 68 4.00 -18.68 2.81
C LEU A 68 4.26 -19.94 1.99
N LYS A 69 3.42 -20.96 2.11
CA LYS A 69 3.51 -22.21 1.34
C LYS A 69 2.78 -22.15 -0.01
N HIS A 70 2.19 -21.02 -0.32
CA HIS A 70 1.40 -20.86 -1.54
C HIS A 70 2.26 -21.04 -2.81
N PRO A 71 1.78 -21.78 -3.85
CA PRO A 71 2.56 -22.05 -5.06
C PRO A 71 3.02 -20.82 -5.84
N LYS A 72 2.32 -19.67 -5.69
CA LYS A 72 2.68 -18.38 -6.32
C LYS A 72 3.58 -17.52 -5.43
N MET A 73 3.88 -17.97 -4.20
CA MET A 73 4.82 -17.29 -3.32
C MET A 73 6.24 -17.40 -3.92
N LEU A 74 6.92 -16.28 -4.04
CA LEU A 74 8.27 -16.25 -4.61
C LEU A 74 9.30 -16.72 -3.60
N LYS A 75 10.38 -17.32 -4.10
CA LYS A 75 11.50 -17.72 -3.23
C LYS A 75 12.05 -16.50 -2.48
N ASN A 76 12.15 -16.60 -1.15
CA ASN A 76 12.62 -15.56 -0.25
C ASN A 76 11.79 -14.25 -0.38
N GLN A 77 10.49 -14.34 -0.66
CA GLN A 77 9.65 -13.20 -0.98
C GLN A 77 9.68 -12.14 0.12
N VAL A 78 9.42 -12.50 1.38
CA VAL A 78 9.42 -11.56 2.52
C VAL A 78 10.72 -10.73 2.59
N ARG A 79 11.88 -11.39 2.42
CA ARG A 79 13.17 -10.67 2.40
C ARG A 79 13.26 -9.70 1.21
N ARG A 80 12.73 -10.07 0.06
CA ARG A 80 12.74 -9.22 -1.15
C ARG A 80 11.79 -8.04 -1.01
N GLU A 81 10.63 -8.25 -0.39
CA GLU A 81 9.67 -7.18 -0.06
C GLU A 81 10.31 -6.16 0.88
N ILE A 82 10.89 -6.61 2.00
CA ILE A 82 11.60 -5.74 2.95
C ILE A 82 12.73 -4.98 2.25
N TYR A 83 13.54 -5.65 1.43
CA TYR A 83 14.65 -5.01 0.73
C TYR A 83 14.14 -3.89 -0.20
N LEU A 84 13.17 -4.19 -1.06
CA LEU A 84 12.61 -3.21 -1.99
C LEU A 84 11.96 -2.03 -1.27
N SER A 85 11.24 -2.28 -0.17
CA SER A 85 10.63 -1.23 0.65
C SER A 85 11.68 -0.30 1.25
N LEU A 86 12.72 -0.85 1.88
CA LEU A 86 13.79 -0.06 2.49
C LEU A 86 14.64 0.68 1.45
N GLU A 87 14.86 0.08 0.28
CA GLU A 87 15.53 0.73 -0.85
C GLU A 87 14.73 1.92 -1.38
N SER A 88 13.40 1.80 -1.47
CA SER A 88 12.53 2.85 -2.00
C SER A 88 12.37 4.05 -1.05
N LEU A 89 12.45 3.85 0.27
CA LEU A 89 12.16 4.88 1.27
C LEU A 89 13.02 6.15 1.13
N PRO A 90 14.35 6.12 1.02
CA PRO A 90 15.15 7.35 0.91
C PRO A 90 14.82 8.16 -0.35
N TYR A 91 14.48 7.49 -1.45
CA TYR A 91 14.08 8.17 -2.70
C TYR A 91 12.67 8.78 -2.58
N THR A 92 11.73 8.05 -1.97
CA THR A 92 10.40 8.59 -1.64
C THR A 92 10.54 9.80 -0.71
N ALA A 93 11.41 9.72 0.29
CA ALA A 93 11.65 10.82 1.22
C ALA A 93 12.18 12.08 0.51
N ILE A 94 13.11 11.96 -0.45
CA ILE A 94 13.64 13.11 -1.21
C ILE A 94 12.50 13.90 -1.86
N VAL A 95 11.60 13.23 -2.55
CA VAL A 95 10.48 13.89 -3.24
C VAL A 95 9.35 14.32 -2.31
N THR A 96 9.32 13.80 -1.09
CA THR A 96 8.35 14.16 -0.03
C THR A 96 8.82 15.37 0.80
N VAL A 97 10.14 15.57 0.95
CA VAL A 97 10.72 16.70 1.69
C VAL A 97 10.12 18.06 1.32
N PRO A 98 9.88 18.40 0.04
CA PRO A 98 9.28 19.70 -0.31
C PRO A 98 7.95 19.99 0.42
N TRP A 99 7.09 19.00 0.64
CA TRP A 99 5.84 19.20 1.37
C TRP A 99 6.11 19.67 2.81
N PHE A 100 7.01 19.03 3.53
CA PHE A 100 7.37 19.39 4.91
C PHE A 100 8.16 20.70 4.99
N TYR A 101 9.02 20.96 4.02
CA TYR A 101 9.75 22.22 3.94
C TYR A 101 8.83 23.42 3.73
N PHE A 102 7.89 23.32 2.80
CA PHE A 102 6.91 24.38 2.59
C PHE A 102 5.91 24.51 3.75
N GLU A 103 5.62 23.42 4.48
CA GLU A 103 4.89 23.50 5.75
C GLU A 103 5.61 24.38 6.76
N LEU A 104 6.93 24.17 6.95
CA LEU A 104 7.77 25.03 7.83
C LEU A 104 7.76 26.50 7.40
N LYS A 105 7.70 26.77 6.11
CA LYS A 105 7.60 28.14 5.56
C LYS A 105 6.18 28.73 5.67
N GLY A 106 5.23 28.04 6.29
CA GLY A 106 3.88 28.56 6.57
C GLY A 106 2.88 28.46 5.42
N TYR A 107 3.19 27.64 4.38
CA TYR A 107 2.27 27.48 3.24
C TYR A 107 1.15 26.47 3.49
N SER A 108 1.25 25.63 4.53
CA SER A 108 0.19 24.69 4.87
C SER A 108 -0.91 25.36 5.73
N LYS A 109 -2.07 24.72 5.76
CA LYS A 109 -3.20 25.13 6.60
C LYS A 109 -3.28 24.30 7.90
N LEU A 110 -2.17 23.70 8.30
CA LEU A 110 -2.07 23.03 9.59
C LEU A 110 -2.05 24.08 10.73
N TYR A 111 -2.75 23.79 11.82
CA TYR A 111 -2.79 24.65 13.01
C TYR A 111 -2.49 23.85 14.29
N ASP A 112 -1.98 24.56 15.31
CA ASP A 112 -1.49 23.96 16.57
C ASP A 112 -2.56 23.85 17.64
N THR A 113 -3.48 24.80 17.71
CA THR A 113 -4.51 24.89 18.76
C THR A 113 -5.88 24.52 18.23
N LEU A 114 -6.53 23.57 18.88
CA LEU A 114 -7.89 23.15 18.56
C LEU A 114 -8.88 24.08 19.29
N ASP A 115 -9.67 24.84 18.55
CA ASP A 115 -10.66 25.74 19.13
C ASP A 115 -11.90 24.98 19.61
N SER A 116 -12.29 23.94 18.89
CA SER A 116 -13.42 23.10 19.24
C SER A 116 -13.22 21.64 18.82
N TRP A 117 -13.53 20.72 19.68
CA TRP A 117 -13.45 19.27 19.38
C TRP A 117 -14.43 18.84 18.27
N TRP A 118 -15.47 19.62 17.97
CA TRP A 118 -16.37 19.38 16.85
C TRP A 118 -15.71 19.52 15.48
N GLU A 119 -14.56 20.16 15.39
CA GLU A 119 -13.78 20.24 14.15
C GLU A 119 -13.21 18.87 13.72
N ILE A 120 -12.92 18.00 14.70
CA ILE A 120 -12.28 16.71 14.49
C ILE A 120 -13.09 15.81 13.52
N PRO A 121 -14.40 15.53 13.76
CA PRO A 121 -15.17 14.67 12.86
C PRO A 121 -15.24 15.19 11.43
N GLY A 122 -15.41 16.50 11.26
CA GLY A 122 -15.48 17.13 9.94
C GLY A 122 -14.14 17.03 9.18
N ALA A 123 -13.04 17.34 9.85
CA ALA A 123 -11.69 17.26 9.27
C ALA A 123 -11.31 15.82 8.94
N MET A 124 -11.63 14.85 9.83
CA MET A 124 -11.40 13.42 9.55
C MET A 124 -12.19 12.94 8.33
N LEU A 125 -13.48 13.27 8.27
CA LEU A 125 -14.32 12.87 7.15
C LEU A 125 -13.82 13.48 5.84
N GLY A 126 -13.47 14.78 5.86
CA GLY A 126 -12.91 15.48 4.71
C GLY A 126 -11.60 14.85 4.24
N PHE A 127 -10.68 14.60 5.16
CA PHE A 127 -9.39 13.93 4.86
C PHE A 127 -9.61 12.54 4.26
N PHE A 128 -10.49 11.74 4.87
CA PHE A 128 -10.80 10.39 4.42
C PHE A 128 -11.40 10.39 3.00
N LEU A 129 -12.44 11.19 2.75
CA LEU A 129 -13.09 11.23 1.43
C LEU A 129 -12.17 11.77 0.34
N PHE A 130 -11.39 12.79 0.65
CA PHE A 130 -10.45 13.39 -0.29
C PHE A 130 -9.33 12.41 -0.67
N THR A 131 -8.72 11.78 0.34
CA THR A 131 -7.63 10.81 0.09
C THR A 131 -8.15 9.55 -0.59
N ASP A 132 -9.31 9.02 -0.21
CA ASP A 132 -9.93 7.86 -0.87
C ASP A 132 -10.20 8.11 -2.36
N CYS A 133 -10.75 9.30 -2.67
CA CYS A 133 -11.00 9.70 -4.05
C CYS A 133 -9.71 9.77 -4.88
N LEU A 134 -8.73 10.54 -4.41
CA LEU A 134 -7.53 10.78 -5.20
C LEU A 134 -6.62 9.57 -5.30
N VAL A 135 -6.49 8.77 -4.22
CA VAL A 135 -5.73 7.52 -4.29
C VAL A 135 -6.34 6.58 -5.31
N TYR A 136 -7.67 6.42 -5.36
CA TYR A 136 -8.32 5.63 -6.39
C TYR A 136 -7.91 6.03 -7.81
N TRP A 137 -8.03 7.33 -8.14
CA TRP A 137 -7.72 7.81 -9.48
C TRP A 137 -6.24 7.73 -9.84
N ILE A 138 -5.35 8.00 -8.88
CA ILE A 138 -3.90 7.85 -9.04
C ILE A 138 -3.54 6.39 -9.25
N HIS A 139 -4.02 5.50 -8.40
CA HIS A 139 -3.76 4.06 -8.47
C HIS A 139 -4.27 3.47 -9.80
N ARG A 140 -5.50 3.80 -10.18
CA ARG A 140 -6.04 3.42 -11.49
C ARG A 140 -5.20 3.97 -12.65
N GLY A 141 -4.72 5.20 -12.53
CA GLY A 141 -3.81 5.82 -13.50
C GLY A 141 -2.48 5.07 -13.62
N PHE A 142 -1.94 4.54 -12.52
CA PHE A 142 -0.74 3.72 -12.52
C PHE A 142 -0.90 2.37 -13.24
N HIS A 143 -2.13 1.91 -13.40
CA HIS A 143 -2.45 0.75 -14.22
C HIS A 143 -2.53 1.05 -15.72
N HIS A 144 -2.42 2.32 -16.13
CA HIS A 144 -2.37 2.64 -17.55
C HIS A 144 -1.12 2.03 -18.21
N PRO A 145 -1.22 1.40 -19.40
CA PRO A 145 -0.12 0.69 -20.04
C PRO A 145 1.18 1.49 -20.19
N SER A 146 1.10 2.82 -20.35
CA SER A 146 2.28 3.68 -20.52
C SER A 146 3.14 3.81 -19.28
N VAL A 147 2.56 3.65 -18.08
CA VAL A 147 3.28 3.82 -16.81
C VAL A 147 3.38 2.54 -15.99
N TYR A 148 2.43 1.61 -16.14
CA TYR A 148 2.34 0.39 -15.35
C TYR A 148 3.66 -0.39 -15.30
N TRP A 149 4.30 -0.61 -16.44
CA TRP A 149 5.44 -1.52 -16.56
C TRP A 149 6.66 -1.13 -15.76
N TRP A 150 6.92 0.14 -15.62
CA TRP A 150 8.09 0.64 -14.91
C TRP A 150 7.76 1.18 -13.50
N LEU A 151 6.53 1.69 -13.31
CA LEU A 151 6.13 2.34 -12.07
C LEU A 151 5.45 1.37 -11.09
N HIS A 152 4.38 0.69 -11.54
CA HIS A 152 3.47 -0.04 -10.65
C HIS A 152 3.63 -1.58 -10.71
N LYS A 153 4.15 -2.11 -11.80
CA LYS A 153 4.46 -3.54 -11.91
C LYS A 153 5.39 -4.09 -10.82
N PRO A 154 6.40 -3.36 -10.31
CA PRO A 154 7.20 -3.82 -9.19
C PRO A 154 6.34 -4.23 -7.98
N HIS A 155 5.28 -3.46 -7.68
CA HIS A 155 4.30 -3.77 -6.64
C HIS A 155 3.51 -5.04 -6.97
N HIS A 156 3.00 -5.17 -8.17
CA HIS A 156 2.27 -6.35 -8.64
C HIS A 156 3.13 -7.62 -8.89
N THR A 157 4.42 -7.57 -8.58
CA THR A 157 5.26 -8.76 -8.51
C THR A 157 4.81 -9.66 -7.35
N TRP A 158 4.28 -9.09 -6.30
CA TRP A 158 3.79 -9.76 -5.08
C TRP A 158 2.34 -10.20 -5.26
N LYS A 159 2.11 -11.27 -6.03
CA LYS A 159 0.74 -11.78 -6.31
C LYS A 159 0.06 -12.35 -5.08
N VAL A 160 0.83 -12.89 -4.17
CA VAL A 160 0.41 -13.33 -2.84
C VAL A 160 1.07 -12.37 -1.88
N CYS A 161 0.30 -11.42 -1.39
CA CYS A 161 0.82 -10.37 -0.53
C CYS A 161 1.19 -10.90 0.85
N THR A 162 2.17 -10.26 1.47
CA THR A 162 2.41 -10.30 2.91
C THR A 162 2.33 -8.87 3.46
N PRO A 163 2.19 -8.64 4.76
CA PRO A 163 2.22 -7.29 5.32
C PRO A 163 3.41 -6.45 4.88
N TYR A 164 4.53 -7.09 4.56
CA TYR A 164 5.72 -6.41 4.07
C TYR A 164 5.62 -5.94 2.61
N SER A 165 4.68 -6.47 1.82
CA SER A 165 4.49 -6.02 0.44
C SER A 165 3.83 -4.62 0.34
N ALA A 166 3.25 -4.12 1.43
CA ALA A 166 2.54 -2.85 1.47
C ALA A 166 3.36 -1.64 0.97
N LEU A 167 4.68 -1.64 1.20
CA LEU A 167 5.61 -0.61 0.72
C LEU A 167 6.61 -1.13 -0.31
N ALA A 168 6.48 -2.38 -0.75
CA ALA A 168 7.39 -3.00 -1.71
C ALA A 168 7.03 -2.62 -3.16
N PHE A 169 7.35 -1.38 -3.54
CA PHE A 169 7.04 -0.78 -4.83
C PHE A 169 8.16 0.17 -5.31
N HIS A 170 8.00 0.72 -6.50
CA HIS A 170 8.86 1.78 -7.00
C HIS A 170 8.63 3.07 -6.19
N TRP A 171 9.67 3.82 -5.88
CA TRP A 171 9.59 5.01 -5.01
C TRP A 171 8.60 6.08 -5.49
N LEU A 172 8.45 6.29 -6.82
CA LEU A 172 7.44 7.20 -7.40
C LEU A 172 6.01 6.68 -7.24
N ASP A 173 5.81 5.38 -7.17
CA ASP A 173 4.52 4.78 -6.88
C ASP A 173 4.06 5.16 -5.46
N GLY A 174 4.89 4.86 -4.47
CA GLY A 174 4.62 5.24 -3.08
C GLY A 174 4.44 6.75 -2.90
N TYR A 175 5.29 7.56 -3.53
CA TYR A 175 5.14 9.01 -3.52
C TYR A 175 3.79 9.44 -4.10
N GLY A 176 3.44 8.97 -5.29
CA GLY A 176 2.19 9.36 -5.95
C GLY A 176 0.95 9.00 -5.14
N GLN A 177 0.93 7.81 -4.53
CA GLN A 177 -0.20 7.40 -3.68
C GLN A 177 -0.24 8.12 -2.33
N SER A 178 0.88 8.66 -1.84
CA SER A 178 0.93 9.49 -0.63
C SER A 178 0.59 10.97 -0.87
N CYS A 179 0.74 11.47 -2.10
CA CYS A 179 0.46 12.87 -2.45
C CYS A 179 -0.90 13.40 -1.97
N PRO A 180 -2.02 12.64 -2.05
CA PRO A 180 -3.31 13.12 -1.59
C PRO A 180 -3.31 13.53 -0.11
N ALA A 181 -2.64 12.76 0.75
CA ALA A 181 -2.55 13.08 2.17
C ALA A 181 -1.77 14.37 2.42
N HIS A 182 -0.67 14.58 1.70
CA HIS A 182 0.12 15.81 1.78
C HIS A 182 -0.65 17.00 1.19
N LEU A 183 -1.26 16.84 0.03
CA LEU A 183 -2.01 17.91 -0.64
C LEU A 183 -3.19 18.40 0.19
N TYR A 184 -3.85 17.52 0.95
CA TYR A 184 -5.01 17.88 1.77
C TYR A 184 -4.75 19.09 2.66
N VAL A 185 -3.64 19.09 3.40
CA VAL A 185 -3.31 20.14 4.37
C VAL A 185 -2.87 21.46 3.75
N TYR A 186 -2.66 21.51 2.44
CA TYR A 186 -2.46 22.75 1.70
C TYR A 186 -3.79 23.34 1.19
N LEU A 187 -4.79 22.50 1.01
CA LEU A 187 -6.11 22.89 0.53
C LEU A 187 -7.09 23.15 1.67
N PHE A 188 -7.04 22.36 2.74
CA PHE A 188 -7.99 22.37 3.84
C PHE A 188 -7.29 22.51 5.19
N PRO A 189 -7.90 23.23 6.14
CA PRO A 189 -7.35 23.34 7.49
C PRO A 189 -7.47 22.00 8.23
N MET A 190 -6.45 21.68 9.02
CA MET A 190 -6.46 20.48 9.87
C MET A 190 -5.57 20.69 11.09
N TRP A 191 -6.02 20.21 12.24
CA TRP A 191 -5.22 20.22 13.47
C TRP A 191 -4.01 19.29 13.34
N LYS A 192 -2.78 19.77 13.65
CA LYS A 192 -1.54 19.01 13.45
C LYS A 192 -1.56 17.61 14.06
N PRO A 193 -1.97 17.40 15.34
CA PRO A 193 -2.04 16.06 15.90
C PRO A 193 -3.01 15.14 15.17
N LEU A 194 -4.16 15.68 14.71
CA LEU A 194 -5.13 14.92 13.94
C LEU A 194 -4.55 14.46 12.61
N TYR A 195 -3.83 15.35 11.91
CA TYR A 195 -3.15 15.00 10.67
C TYR A 195 -2.10 13.89 10.89
N MET A 196 -1.28 13.98 11.95
CA MET A 196 -0.29 12.95 12.29
C MET A 196 -0.94 11.58 12.53
N VAL A 197 -2.00 11.56 13.35
CA VAL A 197 -2.74 10.32 13.64
C VAL A 197 -3.38 9.75 12.37
N SER A 198 -3.98 10.61 11.54
CA SER A 198 -4.61 10.19 10.28
C SER A 198 -3.59 9.65 9.29
N PHE A 199 -2.41 10.27 9.20
CA PHE A 199 -1.33 9.80 8.34
C PHE A 199 -0.78 8.44 8.78
N VAL A 200 -0.53 8.26 10.07
CA VAL A 200 -0.11 6.96 10.63
C VAL A 200 -1.19 5.89 10.41
N ALA A 201 -2.46 6.23 10.64
CA ALA A 201 -3.58 5.33 10.43
C ALA A 201 -3.68 4.88 8.95
N LEU A 202 -3.44 5.81 8.00
CA LEU A 202 -3.36 5.50 6.57
C LEU A 202 -2.27 4.47 6.26
N GLN A 203 -1.07 4.63 6.84
CA GLN A 203 0.03 3.68 6.64
C GLN A 203 -0.29 2.30 7.21
N LEU A 204 -0.86 2.25 8.42
CA LEU A 204 -1.27 0.99 9.04
C LEU A 204 -2.41 0.32 8.27
N TRP A 205 -3.35 1.10 7.71
CA TRP A 205 -4.38 0.60 6.83
C TRP A 205 -3.80 -0.05 5.57
N SER A 206 -2.84 0.62 4.93
CA SER A 206 -2.15 0.07 3.75
C SER A 206 -1.46 -1.26 4.07
N ILE A 207 -0.87 -1.41 5.25
CA ILE A 207 -0.30 -2.68 5.70
C ILE A 207 -1.40 -3.74 5.88
N SER A 208 -2.53 -3.38 6.48
CA SER A 208 -3.61 -4.33 6.80
C SER A 208 -4.32 -4.88 5.57
N ILE A 209 -4.45 -4.11 4.50
CA ILE A 209 -5.06 -4.62 3.25
C ILE A 209 -4.14 -5.59 2.48
N HIS A 210 -2.87 -5.72 2.89
CA HIS A 210 -1.91 -6.68 2.34
C HIS A 210 -1.71 -7.93 3.19
N ASP A 211 -2.38 -8.05 4.35
CA ASP A 211 -2.12 -9.12 5.33
C ASP A 211 -2.81 -10.46 5.06
N GLY A 212 -3.68 -10.52 4.07
CA GLY A 212 -4.42 -11.74 3.77
C GLY A 212 -5.54 -12.05 4.75
N ILE A 213 -5.82 -11.18 5.74
CA ILE A 213 -6.88 -11.40 6.72
C ILE A 213 -8.21 -10.89 6.17
N TYR A 214 -9.16 -11.79 6.05
CA TYR A 214 -10.51 -11.45 5.61
C TYR A 214 -11.39 -11.14 6.83
N ILE A 215 -11.18 -9.98 7.45
CA ILE A 215 -11.92 -9.57 8.66
C ILE A 215 -13.39 -9.29 8.32
N SER A 216 -13.68 -8.85 7.09
CA SER A 216 -15.00 -8.39 6.72
C SER A 216 -15.35 -8.73 5.27
N ASN A 217 -16.56 -9.22 5.05
CA ASN A 217 -17.21 -9.28 3.73
C ASN A 217 -17.98 -8.00 3.42
N ASP A 218 -17.61 -6.89 4.03
CA ASP A 218 -18.27 -5.62 3.83
C ASP A 218 -18.18 -5.21 2.36
N GLU A 219 -19.29 -4.78 1.80
CA GLU A 219 -19.34 -4.33 0.41
C GLU A 219 -18.97 -2.85 0.27
N ILE A 220 -18.83 -2.11 1.38
CA ILE A 220 -18.55 -0.67 1.41
C ILE A 220 -17.07 -0.44 1.69
N LEU A 221 -16.53 -1.10 2.73
CA LEU A 221 -15.12 -0.99 3.09
C LEU A 221 -14.26 -1.94 2.25
N LEU A 222 -13.19 -1.42 1.70
CA LEU A 222 -12.17 -2.22 1.04
C LEU A 222 -11.44 -3.06 2.07
N SER A 223 -11.54 -4.38 1.91
CA SER A 223 -10.84 -5.35 2.74
C SER A 223 -9.63 -5.92 2.00
N CYS A 224 -8.80 -6.67 2.71
CA CYS A 224 -7.72 -7.45 2.10
C CYS A 224 -8.22 -8.37 0.96
N ALA A 225 -9.45 -8.91 1.05
CA ALA A 225 -10.03 -9.73 -0.01
C ALA A 225 -10.16 -8.97 -1.34
N HIS A 226 -10.60 -7.71 -1.30
CA HIS A 226 -10.68 -6.84 -2.48
C HIS A 226 -9.29 -6.58 -3.06
N HIS A 227 -8.32 -6.28 -2.19
CA HIS A 227 -6.95 -5.98 -2.61
C HIS A 227 -6.21 -7.22 -3.13
N THR A 228 -6.50 -8.42 -2.60
CA THR A 228 -6.01 -9.69 -3.15
C THR A 228 -6.51 -9.92 -4.58
N ILE A 229 -7.79 -9.63 -4.86
CA ILE A 229 -8.33 -9.68 -6.22
C ILE A 229 -7.59 -8.69 -7.12
N HIS A 230 -7.33 -7.48 -6.61
CA HIS A 230 -6.56 -6.46 -7.33
C HIS A 230 -5.17 -6.98 -7.73
N HIS A 231 -4.40 -7.56 -6.81
CA HIS A 231 -3.08 -8.13 -7.10
C HIS A 231 -3.10 -9.32 -8.07
N LEU A 232 -4.19 -10.07 -8.10
CA LEU A 232 -4.33 -11.22 -8.99
C LEU A 232 -4.83 -10.87 -10.39
N GLU A 233 -5.74 -9.89 -10.49
CA GLU A 233 -6.48 -9.61 -11.73
C GLU A 233 -6.18 -8.22 -12.32
N PHE A 234 -5.53 -7.32 -11.61
CA PHE A 234 -5.00 -6.03 -12.03
C PHE A 234 -6.00 -4.93 -12.43
N ASN A 235 -7.21 -5.28 -12.87
CA ASN A 235 -8.17 -4.34 -13.46
C ASN A 235 -9.35 -3.99 -12.54
N TYR A 236 -9.31 -4.44 -11.27
CA TYR A 236 -10.39 -4.28 -10.33
C TYR A 236 -9.89 -3.78 -8.97
N ASN A 237 -10.77 -3.13 -8.23
CA ASN A 237 -10.59 -2.76 -6.81
C ASN A 237 -9.35 -1.90 -6.56
N PHE A 238 -9.29 -0.73 -7.21
CA PHE A 238 -8.21 0.24 -7.06
C PHE A 238 -8.35 1.14 -5.83
N GLY A 239 -9.49 1.10 -5.14
CA GLY A 239 -9.78 1.96 -4.00
C GLY A 239 -8.82 1.75 -2.83
N GLN A 240 -8.77 2.73 -1.92
CA GLN A 240 -7.94 2.69 -0.71
C GLN A 240 -8.73 2.24 0.52
N TYR A 241 -9.88 2.88 0.79
CA TYR A 241 -10.68 2.61 1.97
C TYR A 241 -12.07 2.09 1.65
N THR A 242 -12.68 2.63 0.58
CA THR A 242 -14.05 2.27 0.21
C THR A 242 -14.14 1.73 -1.21
N THR A 243 -15.20 0.96 -1.46
CA THR A 243 -15.54 0.50 -2.81
C THR A 243 -16.29 1.54 -3.64
N LEU A 244 -16.53 2.74 -3.08
CA LEU A 244 -17.33 3.79 -3.72
C LEU A 244 -16.78 4.17 -5.10
N TRP A 245 -15.48 4.47 -5.16
CA TRP A 245 -14.83 4.92 -6.39
C TRP A 245 -14.70 3.80 -7.41
N ASP A 246 -14.49 2.56 -6.97
CA ASP A 246 -14.53 1.39 -7.85
C ASP A 246 -15.91 1.18 -8.46
N ARG A 247 -16.99 1.42 -7.70
CA ARG A 247 -18.36 1.35 -8.24
C ARG A 247 -18.64 2.45 -9.23
N ILE A 248 -18.25 3.70 -8.92
CA ILE A 248 -18.39 4.85 -9.82
C ILE A 248 -17.56 4.64 -11.09
N GLY A 249 -16.33 4.17 -10.95
CA GLY A 249 -15.40 3.97 -12.07
C GLY A 249 -15.58 2.65 -12.83
N GLY A 250 -16.54 1.79 -12.42
CA GLY A 250 -16.81 0.51 -13.08
C GLY A 250 -15.72 -0.56 -12.89
N SER A 251 -14.90 -0.42 -11.84
CA SER A 251 -13.81 -1.35 -11.51
C SER A 251 -14.07 -2.20 -10.27
N TYR A 252 -15.28 -2.14 -9.72
CA TYR A 252 -15.63 -2.95 -8.54
C TYR A 252 -15.79 -4.43 -8.90
N LYS A 253 -15.11 -5.28 -8.14
CA LYS A 253 -15.29 -6.73 -8.16
C LYS A 253 -15.49 -7.24 -6.74
N LYS A 254 -16.68 -7.81 -6.49
CA LYS A 254 -17.01 -8.37 -5.19
C LYS A 254 -16.15 -9.61 -4.90
N PRO A 255 -15.53 -9.70 -3.72
CA PRO A 255 -14.93 -10.94 -3.27
C PRO A 255 -16.00 -12.01 -3.16
N VAL A 256 -15.78 -13.16 -3.79
CA VAL A 256 -16.68 -14.31 -3.62
C VAL A 256 -16.47 -14.92 -2.24
N GLN A 257 -17.51 -15.54 -1.68
CA GLN A 257 -17.48 -16.11 -0.32
C GLN A 257 -16.37 -17.16 -0.13
N GLU A 258 -15.94 -17.79 -1.24
CA GLU A 258 -14.78 -18.69 -1.30
C GLU A 258 -13.46 -18.02 -0.91
N PHE A 259 -13.34 -16.70 -1.10
CA PHE A 259 -12.18 -15.91 -0.64
C PHE A 259 -12.32 -15.49 0.83
N ALA A 260 -13.56 -15.50 1.36
CA ALA A 260 -13.85 -15.04 2.71
C ALA A 260 -13.89 -16.16 3.75
N ASN A 261 -14.35 -17.37 3.38
CA ASN A 261 -14.58 -18.49 4.30
C ASN A 261 -13.60 -19.65 4.10
N GLU A 262 -13.10 -19.82 2.90
CA GLU A 262 -11.98 -20.70 2.61
C GLU A 262 -10.89 -19.82 2.02
N MET A 263 -9.79 -19.70 2.73
CA MET A 263 -8.66 -19.02 2.11
C MET A 263 -8.47 -19.68 0.73
N TYR A 264 -8.43 -18.86 -0.32
CA TYR A 264 -8.19 -19.28 -1.71
C TYR A 264 -7.12 -20.39 -1.82
N PHE A 265 -6.25 -20.46 -0.85
CA PHE A 265 -5.17 -21.40 -0.66
C PHE A 265 -5.64 -22.78 -0.20
N ASP A 266 -6.62 -22.88 0.67
CA ASP A 266 -7.17 -24.17 1.10
C ASP A 266 -7.87 -24.87 -0.05
N LYS A 267 -8.57 -24.14 -0.91
CA LYS A 267 -9.18 -24.70 -2.12
C LYS A 267 -8.12 -25.20 -3.10
N LEU A 268 -7.03 -24.44 -3.30
CA LEU A 268 -5.92 -24.90 -4.12
C LEU A 268 -5.17 -26.10 -3.51
N LYS A 269 -5.01 -26.11 -2.18
CA LYS A 269 -4.39 -27.22 -1.44
C LYS A 269 -5.26 -28.46 -1.57
N ARG A 270 -6.56 -28.40 -1.28
CA ARG A 270 -7.50 -29.52 -1.46
C ARG A 270 -7.58 -30.00 -2.89
N LYS A 271 -7.59 -29.09 -3.88
CA LYS A 271 -7.55 -29.45 -5.31
C LYS A 271 -6.25 -30.16 -5.69
N LYS A 272 -5.11 -29.70 -5.16
CA LYS A 272 -3.81 -30.35 -5.38
C LYS A 272 -3.75 -31.72 -4.71
N GLU A 273 -4.23 -31.83 -3.49
CA GLU A 273 -4.31 -33.10 -2.76
C GLU A 273 -5.26 -34.09 -3.45
N ALA A 274 -6.41 -33.63 -3.93
CA ALA A 274 -7.34 -34.45 -4.71
C ALA A 274 -6.71 -34.97 -6.01
N LEU A 275 -5.93 -34.13 -6.70
CA LEU A 275 -5.18 -34.54 -7.89
C LEU A 275 -4.05 -35.54 -7.58
N LEU A 276 -3.36 -35.36 -6.46
CA LEU A 276 -2.27 -36.27 -6.04
C LEU A 276 -2.78 -37.62 -5.52
N HIS A 277 -3.96 -37.65 -4.92
CA HIS A 277 -4.54 -38.86 -4.34
C HIS A 277 -5.57 -39.54 -5.24
N GLY A 278 -5.72 -39.11 -6.51
CA GLY A 278 -6.59 -39.76 -7.49
C GLY A 278 -8.08 -39.79 -7.14
N LYS A 279 -8.52 -39.00 -6.16
CA LYS A 279 -9.93 -38.84 -5.81
C LYS A 279 -10.56 -37.77 -6.71
N VAL A 280 -10.92 -38.16 -7.92
CA VAL A 280 -11.93 -37.45 -8.69
C VAL A 280 -13.28 -37.91 -8.10
N ASP A 281 -13.99 -37.00 -7.42
CA ASP A 281 -15.36 -37.26 -7.03
C ASP A 281 -16.15 -37.57 -8.30
N GLY A 282 -16.57 -38.86 -8.43
CA GLY A 282 -17.41 -39.35 -9.49
C GLY A 282 -18.82 -38.78 -9.34
N GLY A 283 -19.04 -37.56 -9.80
CA GLY A 283 -20.36 -37.05 -10.14
C GLY A 283 -20.76 -37.60 -11.50
N ASP A 284 -21.67 -38.54 -11.48
CA ASP A 284 -22.31 -39.16 -12.65
C ASP A 284 -22.91 -38.08 -13.59
N VAL A 285 -22.28 -37.87 -14.73
CA VAL A 285 -22.94 -37.24 -15.89
C VAL A 285 -22.55 -38.07 -17.10
N GLY A 286 -23.47 -38.92 -17.53
CA GLY A 286 -23.38 -39.66 -18.77
C GLY A 286 -23.18 -38.74 -19.95
N GLY A 287 -22.00 -38.70 -20.51
CA GLY A 287 -21.66 -37.98 -21.73
C GLY A 287 -20.26 -38.32 -22.18
N LYS A 288 -20.13 -39.07 -23.24
CA LYS A 288 -18.88 -39.45 -23.89
C LYS A 288 -18.01 -38.22 -24.17
N GLN A 289 -16.91 -38.08 -23.51
CA GLN A 289 -15.92 -37.06 -23.87
C GLN A 289 -14.56 -37.72 -24.18
N LYS A 290 -14.09 -37.42 -25.41
CA LYS A 290 -12.80 -37.87 -25.93
C LYS A 290 -11.66 -37.28 -25.09
N THR A 291 -10.73 -38.10 -24.70
CA THR A 291 -9.48 -37.73 -24.02
C THR A 291 -8.58 -36.91 -24.96
N GLY A 292 -8.32 -35.65 -24.61
CA GLY A 292 -7.28 -34.81 -25.18
C GLY A 292 -6.29 -34.38 -24.09
N PRO A 293 -5.02 -34.15 -24.40
CA PRO A 293 -3.96 -34.02 -23.41
C PRO A 293 -3.98 -32.69 -22.65
N ILE A 294 -3.50 -32.75 -21.41
CA ILE A 294 -3.45 -31.71 -20.35
C ILE A 294 -2.81 -30.35 -20.78
N ALA A 295 -2.25 -30.27 -21.97
CA ALA A 295 -1.63 -29.04 -22.51
C ALA A 295 -2.63 -27.91 -22.87
N THR A 296 -3.94 -28.20 -22.99
CA THR A 296 -4.94 -27.25 -23.49
C THR A 296 -5.51 -26.30 -22.43
N THR A 297 -5.40 -26.62 -21.15
CA THR A 297 -6.02 -25.83 -20.08
C THR A 297 -5.17 -24.60 -19.68
N ILE A 298 -3.85 -24.66 -19.87
CA ILE A 298 -2.96 -23.53 -19.58
C ILE A 298 -3.06 -22.46 -20.67
N SER A 299 -3.37 -22.85 -21.93
CA SER A 299 -3.52 -21.90 -23.04
C SER A 299 -4.83 -21.12 -23.00
N ALA A 300 -5.89 -21.68 -22.41
CA ALA A 300 -7.20 -21.00 -22.33
C ALA A 300 -7.17 -19.80 -21.35
N VAL A 301 -6.51 -19.96 -20.21
CA VAL A 301 -6.35 -18.86 -19.21
C VAL A 301 -5.45 -17.74 -19.77
N ALA A 302 -4.44 -18.09 -20.57
CA ALA A 302 -3.57 -17.11 -21.22
C ALA A 302 -4.29 -16.38 -22.37
N ALA A 303 -5.22 -17.05 -23.08
CA ALA A 303 -5.98 -16.48 -24.19
C ALA A 303 -7.08 -15.51 -23.75
N GLU A 304 -7.73 -15.76 -22.60
CA GLU A 304 -8.71 -14.82 -22.01
C GLU A 304 -8.03 -13.54 -21.50
N GLY A 305 -6.84 -13.66 -20.89
CA GLY A 305 -6.05 -12.49 -20.51
C GLY A 305 -5.57 -11.64 -21.69
N MET A 306 -5.44 -12.24 -22.89
CA MET A 306 -5.07 -11.51 -24.13
C MET A 306 -6.27 -10.86 -24.83
N LYS A 307 -7.48 -11.39 -24.71
CA LYS A 307 -8.70 -10.77 -25.29
C LYS A 307 -9.11 -9.51 -24.53
N ALA A 308 -8.89 -9.43 -23.22
CA ALA A 308 -9.10 -8.21 -22.44
C ALA A 308 -8.16 -7.05 -22.83
N ARG A 309 -7.10 -7.32 -23.61
CA ARG A 309 -6.12 -6.30 -24.05
C ARG A 309 -6.49 -5.54 -25.33
N ARG A 310 -7.62 -5.84 -25.97
CA ARG A 310 -8.02 -5.21 -27.26
C ARG A 310 -9.24 -4.31 -27.18
N GLY A 311 -9.70 -3.97 -25.99
CA GLY A 311 -10.89 -3.15 -25.78
C GLY A 311 -10.65 -1.91 -24.94
N PHE A 312 -9.57 -1.14 -25.22
CA PHE A 312 -9.39 0.23 -24.75
C PHE A 312 -8.71 1.05 -25.85
#